data_175b8c998f739cb9c248b90246f0c596
#
_entry.id   175b8c998f739cb9c248b90246f0c596
#
_cell.length_a   1.000
_cell.length_b   1.000
_cell.length_c   1.000
_cell.angle_alpha   90.00
_cell.angle_beta   90.00
_cell.angle_gamma   90.00
#
_symmetry.space_group_name_H-M   'P 1'
#
loop_
_entity.id
_entity.type
_entity.pdbx_description
1 polymer ?
#
loop_
_entity_poly.entity_id
_entity_poly.type
_entity_poly.pdbx_seq_one_letter_code
_entity_poly.pdbx_strand_id
1 'polypeptide(L)'
;MDTIVRPPEVTAALPAPRPRWGRQIVVVVLLVFLASVIAYVWRYQPLSANGTGASWVDPRFGTNIGSFTPPTGEDFTAYRVKYVDGETFRFGLTLYNEGPMPVTIMAIGDDHCDACTSPLEFERSLVGPNAGQFRYSPRHARPFTSVEMESGDDRFFVIESRFDHCESYEAGTGSTYTNVPVTYRIGPVTKSARLPMPLTLDIGFEPSGCPNGLGSAG
;
A
#
# COMPACT_ATOMS: atom_id res chain seq x y z
N MET A 1 37.11 -93.16 15.24
CA MET A 1 36.22 -92.25 16.00
C MET A 1 36.56 -90.82 15.58
N ASP A 2 35.83 -90.29 14.58
CA ASP A 2 36.10 -88.94 14.05
C ASP A 2 35.21 -87.92 14.78
N THR A 3 35.85 -87.04 15.49
CA THR A 3 35.15 -85.96 16.20
C THR A 3 34.92 -84.81 15.26
N ILE A 4 33.68 -84.68 14.80
CA ILE A 4 33.23 -83.55 13.94
C ILE A 4 33.15 -82.27 14.84
N VAL A 5 34.13 -81.37 14.66
CA VAL A 5 34.13 -80.02 15.26
C VAL A 5 33.20 -79.13 14.41
N ARG A 6 32.00 -78.72 14.95
CA ARG A 6 31.16 -77.71 14.32
C ARG A 6 31.82 -76.34 14.42
N PRO A 7 31.90 -75.61 13.31
CA PRO A 7 32.35 -74.22 13.39
C PRO A 7 31.39 -73.35 14.16
N PRO A 8 31.83 -72.28 14.88
CA PRO A 8 30.97 -71.42 15.65
C PRO A 8 30.02 -70.68 14.72
N GLU A 9 28.74 -70.66 15.07
CA GLU A 9 27.68 -69.93 14.39
C GLU A 9 27.94 -68.40 14.58
N VAL A 10 28.36 -67.76 13.48
CA VAL A 10 28.51 -66.27 13.49
C VAL A 10 27.10 -65.65 13.49
N THR A 11 26.64 -65.31 14.68
CA THR A 11 25.39 -64.55 14.84
C THR A 11 25.60 -63.15 14.25
N ALA A 12 25.11 -62.92 13.02
CA ALA A 12 25.15 -61.61 12.37
C ALA A 12 24.35 -60.63 13.25
N ALA A 13 25.04 -59.69 13.88
CA ALA A 13 24.42 -58.61 14.65
C ALA A 13 23.53 -57.80 13.74
N LEU A 14 22.24 -57.77 14.03
CA LEU A 14 21.25 -56.90 13.33
C LEU A 14 21.70 -55.43 13.42
N PRO A 15 21.70 -54.72 12.30
CA PRO A 15 22.08 -53.30 12.31
C PRO A 15 21.18 -52.54 13.26
N ALA A 16 21.78 -51.81 14.17
CA ALA A 16 21.08 -50.97 15.16
C ALA A 16 20.10 -50.00 14.46
N PRO A 17 18.86 -49.86 14.94
CA PRO A 17 17.90 -48.95 14.32
C PRO A 17 18.48 -47.54 14.28
N ARG A 18 18.61 -46.99 13.08
CA ARG A 18 19.09 -45.62 12.87
C ARG A 18 18.14 -44.65 13.61
N PRO A 19 18.66 -43.74 14.44
CA PRO A 19 17.84 -42.85 15.22
C PRO A 19 16.95 -42.00 14.29
N ARG A 20 15.63 -42.09 14.45
CA ARG A 20 14.63 -41.32 13.69
C ARG A 20 14.71 -39.81 13.95
N TRP A 21 15.53 -39.38 14.89
CA TRP A 21 15.70 -37.99 15.31
C TRP A 21 16.22 -37.09 14.20
N GLY A 22 17.09 -37.54 13.32
CA GLY A 22 17.60 -36.72 12.21
C GLY A 22 16.49 -36.23 11.26
N ARG A 23 15.51 -37.12 11.00
CA ARG A 23 14.38 -36.77 10.13
C ARG A 23 13.44 -35.76 10.78
N GLN A 24 13.22 -35.86 12.09
CA GLN A 24 12.40 -34.92 12.85
C GLN A 24 13.03 -33.52 12.92
N ILE A 25 14.35 -33.45 13.14
CA ILE A 25 15.10 -32.19 13.14
C ILE A 25 14.99 -31.49 11.77
N VAL A 26 15.16 -32.22 10.69
CA VAL A 26 15.03 -31.66 9.31
C VAL A 26 13.63 -31.09 9.08
N VAL A 27 12.57 -31.80 9.49
CA VAL A 27 11.19 -31.33 9.35
C VAL A 27 10.96 -30.06 10.18
N VAL A 28 11.44 -30.02 11.42
CA VAL A 28 11.30 -28.83 12.28
C VAL A 28 12.03 -27.63 11.67
N VAL A 29 13.25 -27.81 11.18
CA VAL A 29 14.03 -26.73 10.54
C VAL A 29 13.31 -26.21 9.30
N LEU A 30 12.75 -27.10 8.46
CA LEU A 30 11.98 -26.71 7.29
C LEU A 30 10.71 -25.92 7.67
N LEU A 31 10.01 -26.35 8.71
CA LEU A 31 8.80 -25.64 9.18
C LEU A 31 9.14 -24.25 9.75
N VAL A 32 10.22 -24.13 10.52
CA VAL A 32 10.68 -22.84 11.05
C VAL A 32 11.12 -21.92 9.91
N PHE A 33 11.85 -22.44 8.92
CA PHE A 33 12.26 -21.67 7.75
C PHE A 33 11.03 -21.19 6.96
N LEU A 34 10.08 -22.08 6.69
CA LEU A 34 8.84 -21.71 5.98
C LEU A 34 8.03 -20.66 6.75
N ALA A 35 7.89 -20.83 8.07
CA ALA A 35 7.21 -19.85 8.91
C ALA A 35 7.92 -18.47 8.90
N SER A 36 9.25 -18.49 8.91
CA SER A 36 10.07 -17.26 8.82
C SER A 36 9.90 -16.56 7.48
N VAL A 37 9.87 -17.30 6.38
CA VAL A 37 9.63 -16.75 5.04
C VAL A 37 8.23 -16.15 4.95
N ILE A 38 7.21 -16.86 5.45
CA ILE A 38 5.85 -16.36 5.48
C ILE A 38 5.77 -15.06 6.30
N ALA A 39 6.35 -15.05 7.51
CA ALA A 39 6.36 -13.87 8.39
C ALA A 39 7.10 -12.68 7.73
N TYR A 40 8.21 -12.96 7.05
CA TYR A 40 8.94 -11.95 6.28
C TYR A 40 8.08 -11.37 5.17
N VAL A 41 7.47 -12.21 4.33
CA VAL A 41 6.59 -11.76 3.23
C VAL A 41 5.41 -10.96 3.77
N TRP A 42 4.83 -11.36 4.91
CA TRP A 42 3.72 -10.62 5.53
C TRP A 42 4.12 -9.23 6.02
N ARG A 43 5.33 -9.10 6.57
CA ARG A 43 5.85 -7.80 7.05
C ARG A 43 6.49 -6.95 5.96
N TYR A 44 6.89 -7.57 4.88
CA TYR A 44 7.59 -6.89 3.79
C TYR A 44 6.67 -5.90 3.08
N GLN A 45 7.02 -4.62 3.13
CA GLN A 45 6.29 -3.52 2.49
C GLN A 45 7.29 -2.73 1.63
N PRO A 46 7.42 -3.10 0.34
CA PRO A 46 8.42 -2.51 -0.55
C PRO A 46 8.01 -1.15 -1.12
N LEU A 47 6.73 -0.78 -1.00
CA LEU A 47 6.23 0.45 -1.58
C LEU A 47 6.31 1.61 -0.60
N SER A 48 6.75 2.74 -1.10
CA SER A 48 6.78 4.02 -0.41
C SER A 48 6.18 5.10 -1.31
N ALA A 49 5.52 6.08 -0.70
CA ALA A 49 5.08 7.29 -1.38
C ALA A 49 5.84 8.54 -0.91
N ASN A 50 6.78 8.39 0.03
CA ASN A 50 7.50 9.47 0.70
C ASN A 50 8.79 9.90 -0.01
N GLY A 51 9.02 9.45 -1.23
CA GLY A 51 10.23 9.81 -1.97
C GLY A 51 10.24 11.29 -2.42
N THR A 52 11.35 11.72 -2.98
CA THR A 52 11.56 13.06 -3.57
C THR A 52 10.72 13.28 -4.84
N GLY A 53 9.75 12.41 -5.10
CA GLY A 53 8.90 12.47 -6.27
C GLY A 53 7.90 13.61 -6.23
N ALA A 54 7.35 13.89 -7.41
CA ALA A 54 6.33 14.91 -7.54
C ALA A 54 5.06 14.52 -6.81
N SER A 55 4.54 15.44 -6.01
CA SER A 55 3.15 15.45 -5.56
C SER A 55 2.41 16.60 -6.25
N TRP A 56 1.14 16.41 -6.51
CA TRP A 56 0.33 17.42 -7.20
C TRP A 56 -1.09 17.42 -6.66
N VAL A 57 -1.65 18.60 -6.53
CA VAL A 57 -3.05 18.80 -6.14
C VAL A 57 -3.68 19.73 -7.18
N ASP A 58 -4.92 19.45 -7.57
CA ASP A 58 -5.64 20.28 -8.53
C ASP A 58 -5.75 21.73 -7.99
N PRO A 59 -5.15 22.70 -8.68
CA PRO A 59 -5.10 24.09 -8.20
C PRO A 59 -6.46 24.79 -8.19
N ARG A 60 -7.50 24.19 -8.79
CA ARG A 60 -8.86 24.74 -8.71
C ARG A 60 -9.43 24.59 -7.31
N PHE A 61 -9.01 23.57 -6.58
CA PHE A 61 -9.55 23.20 -5.27
C PHE A 61 -8.51 23.33 -4.16
N GLY A 62 -7.24 22.97 -4.44
CA GLY A 62 -6.18 22.90 -3.45
C GLY A 62 -5.33 24.16 -3.38
N THR A 63 -5.21 24.72 -2.17
CA THR A 63 -4.29 25.82 -1.86
C THR A 63 -3.19 25.28 -0.94
N ASN A 64 -1.93 25.45 -1.34
CA ASN A 64 -0.79 25.10 -0.49
C ASN A 64 -0.78 26.03 0.73
N ILE A 65 -0.82 25.46 1.92
CA ILE A 65 -0.81 26.20 3.19
C ILE A 65 0.52 26.09 3.95
N GLY A 66 1.49 25.38 3.39
CA GLY A 66 2.85 25.31 3.93
C GLY A 66 3.44 23.90 3.83
N SER A 67 4.72 23.82 4.15
CA SER A 67 5.43 22.57 4.34
C SER A 67 5.71 22.38 5.81
N PHE A 68 5.60 21.16 6.26
CA PHE A 68 5.79 20.78 7.64
C PHE A 68 6.76 19.60 7.71
N THR A 69 7.83 19.76 8.47
CA THR A 69 8.81 18.70 8.73
C THR A 69 8.59 18.18 10.15
N PRO A 70 7.89 17.03 10.33
CA PRO A 70 7.73 16.44 11.65
C PRO A 70 9.09 15.92 12.18
N PRO A 71 9.17 15.56 13.48
CA PRO A 71 10.38 14.99 14.07
C PRO A 71 10.89 13.72 13.39
N THR A 72 10.08 13.06 12.58
CA THR A 72 10.45 11.89 11.74
C THR A 72 11.34 12.26 10.56
N GLY A 73 11.51 13.55 10.25
CA GLY A 73 12.42 14.04 9.20
C GLY A 73 11.88 14.01 7.78
N GLU A 74 10.63 13.62 7.58
CA GLU A 74 10.00 13.62 6.26
C GLU A 74 9.24 14.93 6.04
N ASP A 75 9.47 15.56 4.88
CA ASP A 75 8.78 16.81 4.53
C ASP A 75 7.38 16.51 3.97
N PHE A 76 6.37 17.04 4.64
CA PHE A 76 4.99 17.00 4.15
C PHE A 76 4.56 18.38 3.67
N THR A 77 3.87 18.39 2.54
CA THR A 77 3.22 19.61 2.04
C THR A 77 1.74 19.55 2.35
N ALA A 78 1.24 20.53 3.09
CA ALA A 78 -0.17 20.62 3.45
C ALA A 78 -0.93 21.46 2.43
N TYR A 79 -2.06 20.91 1.99
CA TYR A 79 -3.00 21.59 1.10
C TYR A 79 -4.35 21.72 1.77
N ARG A 80 -4.86 22.94 1.82
CA ARG A 80 -6.28 23.15 2.13
C ARG A 80 -7.08 22.96 0.85
N VAL A 81 -8.03 22.02 0.89
CA VAL A 81 -8.86 21.67 -0.26
C VAL A 81 -10.25 22.24 -0.03
N LYS A 82 -10.70 23.08 -0.98
CA LYS A 82 -12.06 23.61 -0.98
C LYS A 82 -13.02 22.50 -1.42
N TYR A 83 -13.97 22.18 -0.56
CA TYR A 83 -15.06 21.28 -0.89
C TYR A 83 -16.04 21.94 -1.88
N VAL A 84 -16.38 21.24 -2.96
CA VAL A 84 -17.41 21.66 -3.94
C VAL A 84 -18.22 20.43 -4.33
N ASP A 85 -19.42 20.32 -3.79
CA ASP A 85 -20.27 19.13 -3.95
C ASP A 85 -20.46 18.72 -5.42
N GLY A 86 -20.34 17.42 -5.70
CA GLY A 86 -20.48 16.82 -7.01
C GLY A 86 -19.32 17.06 -7.99
N GLU A 87 -18.34 17.90 -7.65
CA GLU A 87 -17.19 18.16 -8.51
C GLU A 87 -16.10 17.09 -8.35
N THR A 88 -15.40 16.79 -9.45
CA THR A 88 -14.27 15.86 -9.43
C THR A 88 -12.99 16.57 -8.99
N PHE A 89 -12.43 16.10 -7.91
CA PHE A 89 -11.14 16.50 -7.35
C PHE A 89 -10.04 15.53 -7.75
N ARG A 90 -8.86 16.06 -8.04
CA ARG A 90 -7.70 15.28 -8.45
C ARG A 90 -6.49 15.61 -7.60
N PHE A 91 -5.77 14.57 -7.23
CA PHE A 91 -4.43 14.70 -6.66
C PHE A 91 -3.52 13.61 -7.18
N GLY A 92 -2.24 13.85 -7.13
CA GLY A 92 -1.26 12.90 -7.66
C GLY A 92 -0.08 12.73 -6.71
N LEU A 93 0.47 11.54 -6.72
CA LEU A 93 1.65 11.17 -5.95
C LEU A 93 2.52 10.17 -6.70
N THR A 94 3.79 10.13 -6.34
CA THR A 94 4.72 9.14 -6.87
C THR A 94 4.86 7.99 -5.90
N LEU A 95 4.71 6.76 -6.41
CA LEU A 95 5.07 5.55 -5.67
C LEU A 95 6.46 5.08 -6.10
N TYR A 96 7.21 4.55 -5.14
CA TYR A 96 8.53 3.94 -5.31
C TYR A 96 8.49 2.49 -4.92
N ASN A 97 9.15 1.64 -5.70
CA ASN A 97 9.48 0.29 -5.27
C ASN A 97 10.89 0.27 -4.68
N GLU A 98 11.00 0.42 -3.38
CA GLU A 98 12.27 0.38 -2.63
C GLU A 98 12.76 -1.07 -2.38
N GLY A 99 11.95 -2.04 -2.76
CA GLY A 99 12.25 -3.45 -2.54
C GLY A 99 13.11 -4.07 -3.64
N PRO A 100 13.75 -5.20 -3.36
CA PRO A 100 14.58 -5.93 -4.35
C PRO A 100 13.75 -6.75 -5.35
N MET A 101 12.43 -6.87 -5.16
CA MET A 101 11.55 -7.67 -6.02
C MET A 101 10.60 -6.79 -6.80
N PRO A 102 10.22 -7.18 -8.03
CA PRO A 102 9.18 -6.48 -8.78
C PRO A 102 7.83 -6.54 -8.06
N VAL A 103 7.09 -5.45 -8.17
CA VAL A 103 5.77 -5.28 -7.57
C VAL A 103 4.78 -4.90 -8.66
N THR A 104 3.64 -5.56 -8.70
CA THR A 104 2.53 -5.18 -9.58
C THR A 104 1.48 -4.41 -8.78
N ILE A 105 1.29 -3.12 -9.08
CA ILE A 105 0.20 -2.32 -8.51
C ILE A 105 -1.09 -2.78 -9.17
N MET A 106 -2.08 -3.14 -8.35
CA MET A 106 -3.39 -3.65 -8.78
C MET A 106 -4.50 -2.61 -8.63
N ALA A 107 -4.44 -1.80 -7.56
CA ALA A 107 -5.34 -0.68 -7.31
C ALA A 107 -4.64 0.38 -6.47
N ILE A 108 -5.04 1.64 -6.62
CA ILE A 108 -4.57 2.77 -5.82
C ILE A 108 -5.70 3.79 -5.65
N GLY A 109 -5.87 4.30 -4.42
CA GLY A 109 -6.88 5.31 -4.09
C GLY A 109 -8.25 4.72 -3.72
N ASP A 110 -8.50 3.48 -4.05
CA ASP A 110 -9.76 2.79 -3.76
C ASP A 110 -9.74 2.24 -2.33
N ASP A 111 -10.41 2.92 -1.44
CA ASP A 111 -10.63 2.48 -0.06
C ASP A 111 -12.07 1.98 0.04
N HIS A 112 -12.28 0.71 -0.30
CA HIS A 112 -13.57 0.04 -0.16
C HIS A 112 -13.92 -0.08 1.34
N CYS A 113 -14.42 1.01 1.87
CA CYS A 113 -15.01 1.03 3.20
C CYS A 113 -16.52 1.21 3.08
N ASP A 114 -17.27 0.11 3.01
CA ASP A 114 -18.74 0.10 2.86
C ASP A 114 -19.49 0.88 3.96
N ALA A 115 -18.81 1.27 5.03
CA ALA A 115 -19.40 1.96 6.18
C ALA A 115 -18.75 3.34 6.47
N CYS A 116 -17.78 3.79 5.66
CA CYS A 116 -17.13 5.07 5.89
C CYS A 116 -17.80 6.15 5.05
N THR A 117 -18.42 7.13 5.70
CA THR A 117 -18.76 8.38 5.04
C THR A 117 -17.48 9.17 4.83
N SER A 118 -16.96 9.16 3.61
CA SER A 118 -15.80 9.93 3.21
C SER A 118 -16.29 11.13 2.36
N PRO A 119 -15.78 12.35 2.58
CA PRO A 119 -16.10 13.49 1.70
C PRO A 119 -15.51 13.34 0.30
N LEU A 120 -14.66 12.33 0.07
CA LEU A 120 -14.14 11.97 -1.22
C LEU A 120 -14.58 10.56 -1.57
N GLU A 121 -15.46 10.43 -2.55
CA GLU A 121 -15.77 9.16 -3.20
C GLU A 121 -14.76 8.90 -4.31
N PHE A 122 -14.07 7.76 -4.25
CA PHE A 122 -13.12 7.35 -5.27
C PHE A 122 -13.85 7.07 -6.61
N GLU A 123 -13.41 7.69 -7.69
CA GLU A 123 -13.95 7.42 -9.02
C GLU A 123 -13.02 6.51 -9.83
N ARG A 124 -11.76 6.88 -9.93
CA ARG A 124 -10.74 6.10 -10.66
C ARG A 124 -9.34 6.58 -10.38
N SER A 125 -8.37 5.75 -10.76
CA SER A 125 -6.97 6.15 -10.82
C SER A 125 -6.47 6.20 -12.26
N LEU A 126 -5.47 7.06 -12.47
CA LEU A 126 -4.76 7.21 -13.72
C LEU A 126 -3.28 6.99 -13.46
N VAL A 127 -2.55 6.49 -14.46
CA VAL A 127 -1.10 6.36 -14.41
C VAL A 127 -0.46 7.40 -15.32
N GLY A 128 0.47 8.16 -14.77
CA GLY A 128 1.30 9.11 -15.50
C GLY A 128 2.53 8.44 -16.13
N PRO A 129 3.28 9.19 -16.95
CA PRO A 129 4.59 8.76 -17.41
C PRO A 129 5.54 8.60 -16.20
N ASN A 130 6.66 7.90 -16.42
CA ASN A 130 7.69 7.73 -15.37
C ASN A 130 8.12 9.09 -14.81
N ALA A 131 8.20 9.20 -13.49
CA ALA A 131 8.41 10.48 -12.80
C ALA A 131 9.80 11.10 -13.08
N GLY A 132 10.79 10.29 -13.47
CA GLY A 132 12.20 10.71 -13.61
C GLY A 132 12.50 11.74 -14.69
N GLN A 133 11.57 12.17 -15.51
CA GLN A 133 11.91 13.04 -16.66
C GLN A 133 11.13 14.34 -16.81
N PHE A 134 10.01 14.60 -16.12
CA PHE A 134 9.22 15.80 -16.44
C PHE A 134 8.43 16.40 -15.28
N ARG A 135 8.24 17.71 -15.35
CA ARG A 135 7.17 18.40 -14.62
C ARG A 135 5.85 17.71 -14.94
N TYR A 136 5.29 17.10 -13.94
CA TYR A 136 4.04 16.37 -14.04
C TYR A 136 2.94 17.23 -14.69
N SER A 137 2.28 16.66 -15.69
CA SER A 137 1.05 17.22 -16.25
C SER A 137 -0.03 16.14 -16.26
N PRO A 138 -1.17 16.34 -15.58
CA PRO A 138 -2.29 15.39 -15.60
C PRO A 138 -2.84 15.13 -17.02
N ARG A 139 -2.51 16.01 -17.98
CA ARG A 139 -2.94 15.88 -19.37
C ARG A 139 -2.42 14.64 -20.11
N HIS A 140 -1.36 14.01 -19.60
CA HIS A 140 -0.76 12.82 -20.19
C HIS A 140 -1.04 11.53 -19.38
N ALA A 141 -1.82 11.64 -18.33
CA ALA A 141 -2.22 10.47 -17.53
C ALA A 141 -3.21 9.61 -18.34
N ARG A 142 -3.03 8.29 -18.25
CA ARG A 142 -3.87 7.29 -18.91
C ARG A 142 -4.69 6.55 -17.87
N PRO A 143 -5.86 6.01 -18.22
CA PRO A 143 -6.60 5.13 -17.31
C PRO A 143 -5.69 4.07 -16.74
N PHE A 144 -5.80 3.88 -15.43
CA PHE A 144 -5.01 2.90 -14.72
C PHE A 144 -5.44 1.48 -15.13
N THR A 145 -4.44 0.69 -15.48
CA THR A 145 -4.51 -0.77 -15.49
C THR A 145 -3.49 -1.26 -14.48
N SER A 146 -3.26 -2.52 -14.31
CA SER A 146 -2.16 -2.97 -13.45
C SER A 146 -0.81 -2.48 -14.01
N VAL A 147 0.09 -2.05 -13.11
CA VAL A 147 1.42 -1.52 -13.44
C VAL A 147 2.48 -2.32 -12.71
N GLU A 148 3.42 -2.89 -13.45
CA GLU A 148 4.60 -3.52 -12.88
C GLU A 148 5.68 -2.47 -12.65
N MET A 149 6.30 -2.53 -11.46
CA MET A 149 7.39 -1.68 -11.02
C MET A 149 8.57 -2.57 -10.63
N GLU A 150 9.67 -2.45 -11.35
CA GLU A 150 10.92 -3.11 -10.99
C GLU A 150 11.53 -2.53 -9.72
N SER A 151 12.55 -3.18 -9.18
CA SER A 151 13.31 -2.68 -8.04
C SER A 151 13.92 -1.31 -8.36
N GLY A 152 13.64 -0.32 -7.54
CA GLY A 152 14.09 1.06 -7.71
C GLY A 152 13.26 1.90 -8.69
N ASP A 153 12.22 1.31 -9.27
CA ASP A 153 11.32 2.08 -10.15
C ASP A 153 10.44 3.05 -9.37
N ASP A 154 10.10 4.14 -10.05
CA ASP A 154 9.09 5.08 -9.62
C ASP A 154 7.97 5.24 -10.65
N ARG A 155 6.77 5.53 -10.18
CA ARG A 155 5.59 5.77 -11.03
C ARG A 155 4.72 6.85 -10.42
N PHE A 156 4.27 7.74 -11.28
CA PHE A 156 3.31 8.75 -10.87
C PHE A 156 1.87 8.28 -11.11
N PHE A 157 1.04 8.47 -10.10
CA PHE A 157 -0.39 8.14 -10.15
C PHE A 157 -1.21 9.39 -9.87
N VAL A 158 -2.37 9.49 -10.53
CA VAL A 158 -3.41 10.48 -10.24
C VAL A 158 -4.62 9.75 -9.73
N ILE A 159 -5.16 10.24 -8.65
CA ILE A 159 -6.39 9.77 -8.05
C ILE A 159 -7.46 10.80 -8.37
N GLU A 160 -8.52 10.37 -9.02
CA GLU A 160 -9.74 11.15 -9.26
C GLU A 160 -10.78 10.69 -8.25
N SER A 161 -11.27 11.63 -7.47
CA SER A 161 -12.33 11.43 -6.49
C SER A 161 -13.38 12.49 -6.68
N ARG A 162 -14.65 12.17 -6.41
CA ARG A 162 -15.73 13.14 -6.40
C ARG A 162 -15.99 13.61 -4.98
N PHE A 163 -16.27 14.87 -4.79
CA PHE A 163 -16.81 15.35 -3.53
C PHE A 163 -18.24 14.85 -3.37
N ASP A 164 -18.51 14.18 -2.26
CA ASP A 164 -19.82 13.60 -1.97
C ASP A 164 -20.10 13.60 -0.45
N HIS A 165 -21.30 13.19 -0.06
CA HIS A 165 -21.72 13.02 1.33
C HIS A 165 -21.67 14.31 2.17
N CYS A 166 -21.91 15.45 1.51
CA CYS A 166 -21.93 16.76 2.16
C CYS A 166 -22.88 16.81 3.38
N GLU A 167 -24.01 16.13 3.28
CA GLU A 167 -25.01 16.04 4.35
C GLU A 167 -24.51 15.33 5.62
N SER A 168 -23.41 14.59 5.52
CA SER A 168 -22.82 13.86 6.66
C SER A 168 -21.89 14.72 7.51
N TYR A 169 -21.61 15.95 7.11
CA TYR A 169 -20.65 16.82 7.77
C TYR A 169 -21.27 18.11 8.28
N GLU A 170 -20.91 18.48 9.49
CA GLU A 170 -21.28 19.77 10.08
C GLU A 170 -20.42 20.90 9.51
N ALA A 171 -21.00 22.08 9.40
CA ALA A 171 -20.28 23.29 9.01
C ALA A 171 -19.11 23.58 9.96
N GLY A 172 -17.95 23.89 9.40
CA GLY A 172 -16.72 24.14 10.17
C GLY A 172 -15.97 22.89 10.61
N THR A 173 -16.45 21.69 10.25
CA THR A 173 -15.67 20.46 10.38
C THR A 173 -14.74 20.26 9.19
N GLY A 174 -13.90 19.24 9.23
CA GLY A 174 -12.99 18.91 8.14
C GLY A 174 -12.54 17.46 8.20
N SER A 175 -12.03 16.99 7.09
CA SER A 175 -11.38 15.67 7.00
C SER A 175 -9.97 15.82 6.49
N THR A 176 -9.04 15.10 7.13
CA THR A 176 -7.62 15.13 6.78
C THR A 176 -7.19 13.77 6.21
N TYR A 177 -6.62 13.81 5.01
CA TYR A 177 -6.09 12.63 4.34
C TYR A 177 -4.57 12.69 4.35
N THR A 178 -3.95 11.69 4.94
CA THR A 178 -2.49 11.54 5.06
C THR A 178 -1.97 10.24 4.47
N ASN A 179 -2.87 9.35 4.07
CA ASN A 179 -2.53 8.03 3.55
C ASN A 179 -3.31 7.74 2.28
N VAL A 180 -2.72 6.92 1.41
CA VAL A 180 -3.37 6.39 0.23
C VAL A 180 -3.46 4.86 0.33
N PRO A 181 -4.63 4.26 0.10
CA PRO A 181 -4.76 2.82 0.01
C PRO A 181 -4.16 2.32 -1.32
N VAL A 182 -3.37 1.26 -1.23
CA VAL A 182 -2.73 0.62 -2.39
C VAL A 182 -2.87 -0.88 -2.27
N THR A 183 -3.40 -1.51 -3.31
CA THR A 183 -3.40 -2.97 -3.46
C THR A 183 -2.34 -3.36 -4.48
N TYR A 184 -1.45 -4.25 -4.09
CA TYR A 184 -0.33 -4.67 -4.91
C TYR A 184 -0.03 -6.15 -4.75
N ARG A 185 0.69 -6.72 -5.72
CA ARG A 185 1.08 -8.12 -5.76
C ARG A 185 2.60 -8.24 -5.82
N ILE A 186 3.14 -9.16 -5.01
CA ILE A 186 4.54 -9.58 -5.03
C ILE A 186 4.58 -11.08 -5.30
N GLY A 187 5.02 -11.50 -6.49
CA GLY A 187 4.90 -12.88 -6.91
C GLY A 187 3.45 -13.38 -6.81
N PRO A 188 3.15 -14.44 -6.04
CA PRO A 188 1.79 -14.98 -5.89
C PRO A 188 0.96 -14.28 -4.80
N VAL A 189 1.54 -13.37 -4.01
CA VAL A 189 0.91 -12.79 -2.82
C VAL A 189 0.34 -11.41 -3.15
N THR A 190 -0.97 -11.24 -2.95
CA THR A 190 -1.64 -9.94 -3.03
C THR A 190 -1.74 -9.33 -1.63
N LYS A 191 -1.45 -8.05 -1.51
CA LYS A 191 -1.47 -7.27 -0.27
C LYS A 191 -2.18 -5.95 -0.49
N SER A 192 -2.81 -5.45 0.58
CA SER A 192 -3.31 -4.09 0.65
C SER A 192 -2.61 -3.37 1.79
N ALA A 193 -2.22 -2.13 1.56
CA ALA A 193 -1.57 -1.28 2.54
C ALA A 193 -2.07 0.15 2.40
N ARG A 194 -2.04 0.91 3.51
CA ARG A 194 -2.21 2.36 3.50
C ARG A 194 -0.81 2.98 3.59
N LEU A 195 -0.40 3.62 2.51
CA LEU A 195 0.90 4.27 2.43
C LEU A 195 0.79 5.73 2.86
N PRO A 196 1.66 6.23 3.74
CA PRO A 196 1.71 7.64 4.06
C PRO A 196 2.02 8.45 2.79
N MET A 197 1.28 9.54 2.58
CA MET A 197 1.47 10.42 1.42
C MET A 197 2.48 11.53 1.76
N PRO A 198 3.25 12.03 0.77
CA PRO A 198 4.13 13.18 0.94
C PRO A 198 3.33 14.51 1.03
N LEU A 199 2.03 14.43 0.96
CA LEU A 199 1.10 15.55 1.05
C LEU A 199 -0.02 15.24 2.05
N THR A 200 -0.50 16.29 2.69
CA THR A 200 -1.69 16.25 3.55
C THR A 200 -2.79 17.03 2.86
N LEU A 201 -3.95 16.41 2.69
CA LEU A 201 -5.14 17.07 2.17
C LEU A 201 -6.08 17.38 3.35
N ASP A 202 -6.29 18.67 3.62
CA ASP A 202 -7.21 19.15 4.62
C ASP A 202 -8.47 19.70 3.92
N ILE A 203 -9.55 18.91 3.94
CA ILE A 203 -10.81 19.24 3.29
C ILE A 203 -11.71 19.90 4.32
N GLY A 204 -11.87 21.21 4.20
CA GLY A 204 -12.74 22.00 5.07
C GLY A 204 -14.14 22.17 4.49
N PHE A 205 -15.15 22.03 5.35
CA PHE A 205 -16.56 22.30 5.01
C PHE A 205 -16.91 23.72 5.45
N GLU A 206 -17.06 24.63 4.48
CA GLU A 206 -17.55 25.97 4.75
C GLU A 206 -19.07 25.91 5.04
N PRO A 207 -19.62 26.84 5.85
CA PRO A 207 -21.04 26.86 6.20
C PRO A 207 -22.02 26.92 5.01
N SER A 208 -21.53 27.39 3.87
CA SER A 208 -22.29 27.50 2.62
C SER A 208 -22.01 26.38 1.63
N GLY A 209 -21.17 25.40 2.00
CA GLY A 209 -20.61 24.41 1.06
C GLY A 209 -21.56 23.27 0.66
N CYS A 210 -22.60 23.03 1.44
CA CYS A 210 -23.61 22.01 1.15
C CYS A 210 -24.90 22.68 0.68
N PRO A 211 -25.31 22.54 -0.60
CA PRO A 211 -26.50 23.19 -1.12
C PRO A 211 -27.80 22.78 -0.41
N ASN A 212 -27.80 21.64 0.27
CA ASN A 212 -28.93 21.13 1.04
C ASN A 212 -28.62 21.02 2.56
N GLY A 213 -27.59 21.72 3.02
CA GLY A 213 -27.15 21.63 4.42
C GLY A 213 -28.29 21.99 5.37
N LEU A 214 -28.49 21.18 6.39
CA LEU A 214 -29.41 21.35 7.51
C LEU A 214 -29.23 22.67 8.33
N GLY A 215 -28.56 23.67 7.76
CA GLY A 215 -28.23 24.94 8.34
C GLY A 215 -29.32 26.02 8.23
N SER A 216 -30.56 25.69 7.84
CA SER A 216 -31.69 26.64 7.79
C SER A 216 -32.83 26.28 8.76
N ALA A 217 -32.47 25.93 9.98
CA ALA A 217 -33.41 25.92 11.09
C ALA A 217 -32.93 26.93 12.12
N GLY A 218 -33.27 28.21 11.90
CA GLY A 218 -33.08 29.29 12.82
C GLY A 218 -34.41 30.03 13.03
#